data_e3a563f75059e5d7451dd0b418d7a925
#
_entry.id   e3a563f75059e5d7451dd0b418d7a925
#
_cell.length_a   1.000
_cell.length_b   1.000
_cell.length_c   1.000
_cell.angle_alpha   90.00
_cell.angle_beta   90.00
_cell.angle_gamma   90.00
#
_symmetry.space_group_name_H-M   'P 1'
#
loop_
_entity.id
_entity.type
_entity.pdbx_description
1 polymer ?
#
loop_
_entity_poly.entity_id
_entity_poly.type
_entity_poly.pdbx_seq_one_letter_code
_entity_poly.pdbx_strand_id
1 'polypeptide(L)'
;SESMSEYSSLKVLEKRYGKGQMRKFLKDALDGYLQGRSAEKLGEKPLMYNENQMYIHYQKGSLVLYALSDYLGEDVFNRTARAYLQRTAFQNPPYTTSTEFVDSFRQVTPDSLRYLIKDMFETITLYNNKVDKVSAKKLKNGKYQVDIQFEVSKYRVDGNGKKSYIDAGGQALSFKKSDRLTIKSLPLADYIEVGIFSSKKGKGGNNRQELYLKKHRIDRINNTLTLVVDQKPEQVGIDPYNKLIDIESDDNRKEL
;
A
#
# COMPACT_ATOMS: atom_id res chain seq x y z
N SER A 1 0.43 -20.23 -2.34
CA SER A 1 -0.16 -20.28 -3.71
C SER A 1 -1.25 -19.24 -3.88
N GLU A 2 -2.19 -19.11 -2.96
CA GLU A 2 -3.41 -18.28 -3.06
C GLU A 2 -3.11 -16.81 -3.32
N SER A 3 -2.15 -16.22 -2.59
CA SER A 3 -1.73 -14.83 -2.82
C SER A 3 -1.26 -14.56 -4.25
N MET A 4 -0.55 -15.50 -4.86
CA MET A 4 -0.09 -15.38 -6.25
C MET A 4 -1.25 -15.56 -7.23
N SER A 5 -2.21 -16.44 -6.95
CA SER A 5 -3.41 -16.61 -7.76
C SER A 5 -4.27 -15.35 -7.77
N GLU A 6 -4.51 -14.77 -6.60
CA GLU A 6 -5.26 -13.52 -6.46
C GLU A 6 -4.53 -12.33 -7.09
N TYR A 7 -3.21 -12.22 -6.90
CA TYR A 7 -2.40 -11.22 -7.60
C TYR A 7 -2.54 -11.35 -9.13
N SER A 8 -2.49 -12.59 -9.64
CA SER A 8 -2.65 -12.83 -11.07
C SER A 8 -4.03 -12.43 -11.56
N SER A 9 -5.09 -12.68 -10.77
CA SER A 9 -6.45 -12.21 -11.05
C SER A 9 -6.50 -10.68 -11.12
N LEU A 10 -5.89 -9.97 -10.16
CA LEU A 10 -5.80 -8.51 -10.19
C LEU A 10 -5.08 -8.01 -11.46
N LYS A 11 -4.00 -8.67 -11.91
CA LYS A 11 -3.29 -8.29 -13.14
C LYS A 11 -4.12 -8.54 -14.41
N VAL A 12 -4.94 -9.59 -14.43
CA VAL A 12 -5.90 -9.83 -15.52
C VAL A 12 -6.97 -8.74 -15.54
N LEU A 13 -7.51 -8.35 -14.37
CA LEU A 13 -8.48 -7.25 -14.25
C LEU A 13 -7.87 -5.91 -14.67
N GLU A 14 -6.62 -5.63 -14.26
CA GLU A 14 -5.89 -4.43 -14.69
C GLU A 14 -5.73 -4.37 -16.23
N LYS A 15 -5.33 -5.48 -16.83
CA LYS A 15 -5.19 -5.57 -18.29
C LYS A 15 -6.54 -5.37 -19.01
N ARG A 16 -7.62 -5.90 -18.46
CA ARG A 16 -8.96 -5.83 -19.05
C ARG A 16 -9.61 -4.47 -18.88
N TYR A 17 -9.52 -3.86 -17.71
CA TYR A 17 -10.26 -2.65 -17.34
C TYR A 17 -9.40 -1.39 -17.23
N GLY A 18 -8.07 -1.54 -17.22
CA GLY A 18 -7.10 -0.45 -17.08
C GLY A 18 -6.78 -0.12 -15.62
N LYS A 19 -5.59 0.47 -15.41
CA LYS A 19 -5.07 0.85 -14.07
C LYS A 19 -6.05 1.71 -13.28
N GLY A 20 -6.72 2.64 -13.93
CA GLY A 20 -7.66 3.53 -13.28
C GLY A 20 -8.84 2.83 -12.59
N GLN A 21 -9.21 1.60 -13.00
CA GLN A 21 -10.27 0.81 -12.35
C GLN A 21 -9.75 0.00 -11.16
N MET A 22 -8.44 -0.10 -10.97
CA MET A 22 -7.87 -0.97 -9.93
C MET A 22 -8.23 -0.53 -8.52
N ARG A 23 -8.50 0.76 -8.30
CA ARG A 23 -8.99 1.24 -7.00
C ARG A 23 -10.16 0.42 -6.47
N LYS A 24 -11.12 0.08 -7.34
CA LYS A 24 -12.31 -0.69 -6.95
C LYS A 24 -11.92 -2.10 -6.47
N PHE A 25 -11.09 -2.79 -7.24
CA PHE A 25 -10.70 -4.17 -6.92
C PHE A 25 -9.78 -4.24 -5.70
N LEU A 26 -8.87 -3.26 -5.57
CA LEU A 26 -7.98 -3.16 -4.40
C LEU A 26 -8.76 -2.77 -3.14
N LYS A 27 -9.79 -1.90 -3.26
CA LYS A 27 -10.69 -1.58 -2.14
C LYS A 27 -11.45 -2.80 -1.66
N ASP A 28 -11.98 -3.61 -2.59
CA ASP A 28 -12.70 -4.85 -2.26
C ASP A 28 -11.80 -5.83 -1.49
N ALA A 29 -10.56 -6.03 -1.94
CA ALA A 29 -9.59 -6.86 -1.23
C ALA A 29 -9.21 -6.27 0.14
N LEU A 30 -9.05 -4.94 0.24
CA LEU A 30 -8.76 -4.25 1.50
C LEU A 30 -9.90 -4.41 2.50
N ASP A 31 -11.13 -4.18 2.07
CA ASP A 31 -12.31 -4.32 2.92
C ASP A 31 -12.50 -5.77 3.40
N GLY A 32 -12.28 -6.74 2.49
CA GLY A 32 -12.32 -8.16 2.84
C GLY A 32 -11.24 -8.54 3.88
N TYR A 33 -10.03 -7.99 3.75
CA TYR A 33 -8.99 -8.18 4.76
C TYR A 33 -9.38 -7.55 6.11
N LEU A 34 -9.83 -6.29 6.12
CA LEU A 34 -10.20 -5.59 7.36
C LEU A 34 -11.40 -6.26 8.06
N GLN A 35 -12.37 -6.76 7.28
CA GLN A 35 -13.49 -7.51 7.82
C GLN A 35 -13.04 -8.85 8.42
N GLY A 36 -12.24 -9.63 7.71
CA GLY A 36 -11.70 -10.90 8.21
C GLY A 36 -10.87 -10.70 9.48
N ARG A 37 -10.02 -9.66 9.48
CA ARG A 37 -9.22 -9.27 10.63
C ARG A 37 -10.07 -8.93 11.86
N SER A 38 -11.18 -8.22 11.67
CA SER A 38 -12.09 -7.85 12.78
C SER A 38 -12.80 -9.06 13.42
N ALA A 39 -12.94 -10.15 12.67
CA ALA A 39 -13.57 -11.39 13.12
C ALA A 39 -12.56 -12.42 13.66
N GLU A 40 -11.25 -12.15 13.61
CA GLU A 40 -10.19 -13.07 14.02
C GLU A 40 -10.20 -13.32 15.54
N LYS A 41 -10.14 -14.59 15.93
CA LYS A 41 -10.19 -15.01 17.35
C LYS A 41 -8.88 -15.61 17.86
N LEU A 42 -8.04 -16.12 16.96
CA LEU A 42 -6.79 -16.80 17.30
C LEU A 42 -5.56 -15.88 17.20
N GLY A 43 -5.78 -14.64 16.81
CA GLY A 43 -4.74 -13.65 16.54
C GLY A 43 -4.22 -13.71 15.12
N GLU A 44 -4.16 -12.53 14.47
CA GLU A 44 -3.64 -12.36 13.12
C GLU A 44 -2.15 -12.75 13.05
N LYS A 45 -1.76 -13.45 12.00
CA LYS A 45 -0.36 -13.73 11.67
C LYS A 45 0.16 -12.76 10.61
N PRO A 46 1.47 -12.40 10.64
CA PRO A 46 2.08 -11.76 9.47
C PRO A 46 1.94 -12.63 8.22
N LEU A 47 1.87 -12.02 7.06
CA LEU A 47 1.63 -12.75 5.80
C LEU A 47 2.60 -13.90 5.56
N MET A 48 3.88 -13.70 5.87
CA MET A 48 4.92 -14.72 5.69
C MET A 48 4.74 -15.93 6.63
N TYR A 49 4.08 -15.74 7.77
CA TYR A 49 3.87 -16.78 8.80
C TYR A 49 2.40 -17.23 8.88
N ASN A 50 1.62 -16.94 7.84
CA ASN A 50 0.21 -17.29 7.82
C ASN A 50 -0.02 -18.80 7.81
N GLU A 51 -0.94 -19.25 8.66
CA GLU A 51 -1.38 -20.64 8.78
C GLU A 51 -2.91 -20.70 8.65
N ASN A 52 -3.41 -20.92 7.42
CA ASN A 52 -4.84 -21.12 7.14
C ASN A 52 -5.79 -19.93 7.43
N GLN A 53 -5.29 -18.72 7.62
CA GLN A 53 -6.12 -17.53 7.76
C GLN A 53 -6.44 -16.98 6.35
N MET A 54 -7.64 -17.30 5.86
CA MET A 54 -8.04 -17.02 4.46
C MET A 54 -7.94 -15.55 4.10
N TYR A 55 -8.41 -14.65 4.97
CA TYR A 55 -8.36 -13.21 4.74
C TYR A 55 -6.92 -12.65 4.60
N ILE A 56 -5.93 -13.39 5.13
CA ILE A 56 -4.52 -13.01 5.01
C ILE A 56 -3.99 -13.45 3.65
N HIS A 57 -4.08 -14.74 3.32
CA HIS A 57 -3.43 -15.23 2.11
C HIS A 57 -4.19 -14.90 0.82
N TYR A 58 -5.51 -14.71 0.85
CA TYR A 58 -6.27 -14.23 -0.31
C TYR A 58 -6.21 -12.70 -0.39
N GLN A 59 -6.87 -11.99 0.55
CA GLN A 59 -7.09 -10.55 0.45
C GLN A 59 -5.80 -9.75 0.70
N LYS A 60 -5.18 -9.88 1.89
CA LYS A 60 -3.92 -9.16 2.18
C LYS A 60 -2.80 -9.57 1.23
N GLY A 61 -2.70 -10.86 0.91
CA GLY A 61 -1.66 -11.36 0.02
C GLY A 61 -1.72 -10.75 -1.37
N SER A 62 -2.91 -10.62 -1.96
CA SER A 62 -3.09 -9.99 -3.27
C SER A 62 -2.69 -8.52 -3.26
N LEU A 63 -3.11 -7.77 -2.23
CA LEU A 63 -2.76 -6.35 -2.05
C LEU A 63 -1.24 -6.17 -1.92
N VAL A 64 -0.61 -6.96 -1.06
CA VAL A 64 0.84 -6.90 -0.82
C VAL A 64 1.62 -7.17 -2.09
N LEU A 65 1.26 -8.20 -2.85
CA LEU A 65 1.96 -8.53 -4.09
C LEU A 65 1.71 -7.48 -5.18
N TYR A 66 0.50 -6.93 -5.25
CA TYR A 66 0.19 -5.85 -6.18
C TYR A 66 0.98 -4.57 -5.85
N ALA A 67 1.02 -4.18 -4.58
CA ALA A 67 1.82 -3.06 -4.10
C ALA A 67 3.31 -3.28 -4.36
N LEU A 68 3.85 -4.46 -4.01
CA LEU A 68 5.26 -4.78 -4.24
C LEU A 68 5.64 -4.71 -5.72
N SER A 69 4.77 -5.23 -6.61
CA SER A 69 4.95 -5.12 -8.06
C SER A 69 4.97 -3.66 -8.54
N ASP A 70 4.14 -2.80 -7.95
CA ASP A 70 4.10 -1.37 -8.26
C ASP A 70 5.34 -0.60 -7.74
N TYR A 71 5.92 -1.03 -6.61
CA TYR A 71 7.14 -0.44 -6.06
C TYR A 71 8.41 -0.86 -6.79
N LEU A 72 8.54 -2.14 -7.11
CA LEU A 72 9.72 -2.69 -7.79
C LEU A 72 9.69 -2.47 -9.31
N GLY A 73 8.51 -2.23 -9.86
CA GLY A 73 8.24 -2.30 -11.29
C GLY A 73 7.88 -3.72 -11.73
N GLU A 74 6.90 -3.84 -12.62
CA GLU A 74 6.32 -5.10 -13.08
C GLU A 74 7.36 -6.06 -13.68
N ASP A 75 8.33 -5.52 -14.43
CA ASP A 75 9.38 -6.34 -15.04
C ASP A 75 10.29 -7.01 -14.00
N VAL A 76 10.70 -6.27 -12.96
CA VAL A 76 11.52 -6.82 -11.87
C VAL A 76 10.72 -7.88 -11.11
N PHE A 77 9.47 -7.55 -10.76
CA PHE A 77 8.59 -8.48 -10.07
C PHE A 77 8.40 -9.78 -10.86
N ASN A 78 8.05 -9.69 -12.14
CA ASN A 78 7.77 -10.85 -12.98
C ASN A 78 9.02 -11.71 -13.21
N ARG A 79 10.21 -11.10 -13.42
CA ARG A 79 11.47 -11.87 -13.54
C ARG A 79 11.79 -12.61 -12.25
N THR A 80 11.62 -11.97 -11.10
CA THR A 80 11.89 -12.59 -9.79
C THR A 80 10.94 -13.73 -9.49
N ALA A 81 9.64 -13.52 -9.72
CA ALA A 81 8.61 -14.57 -9.55
C ALA A 81 8.86 -15.75 -10.49
N ARG A 82 9.22 -15.50 -11.75
CA ARG A 82 9.55 -16.54 -12.73
C ARG A 82 10.78 -17.35 -12.30
N ALA A 83 11.86 -16.67 -11.89
CA ALA A 83 13.08 -17.34 -11.42
C ALA A 83 12.82 -18.21 -10.18
N TYR A 84 12.01 -17.70 -9.24
CA TYR A 84 11.57 -18.50 -8.10
C TYR A 84 10.79 -19.74 -8.53
N LEU A 85 9.78 -19.61 -9.39
CA LEU A 85 8.97 -20.71 -9.88
C LEU A 85 9.81 -21.75 -10.63
N GLN A 86 10.74 -21.33 -11.49
CA GLN A 86 11.63 -22.23 -12.23
C GLN A 86 12.53 -23.05 -11.31
N ARG A 87 13.01 -22.45 -10.22
CA ARG A 87 13.86 -23.11 -9.24
C ARG A 87 13.10 -24.13 -8.39
N THR A 88 11.84 -23.85 -8.08
CA THR A 88 11.04 -24.66 -7.14
C THR A 88 10.02 -25.57 -7.81
N ALA A 89 9.81 -25.44 -9.14
CA ALA A 89 8.88 -26.28 -9.88
C ALA A 89 9.32 -27.75 -9.82
N PHE A 90 8.35 -28.62 -9.49
CA PHE A 90 8.53 -30.07 -9.46
C PHE A 90 9.63 -30.57 -8.52
N GLN A 91 10.06 -29.76 -7.53
CA GLN A 91 11.06 -30.20 -6.56
C GLN A 91 10.52 -31.33 -5.68
N ASN A 92 11.42 -32.25 -5.28
CA ASN A 92 11.14 -33.22 -4.25
C ASN A 92 11.20 -32.57 -2.85
N PRO A 93 10.63 -33.18 -1.80
CA PRO A 93 10.80 -32.73 -0.43
C PRO A 93 12.28 -32.56 -0.04
N PRO A 94 12.62 -31.53 0.79
CA PRO A 94 11.70 -30.56 1.40
C PRO A 94 11.19 -29.53 0.39
N TYR A 95 9.88 -29.22 0.50
CA TYR A 95 9.25 -28.25 -0.38
C TYR A 95 9.64 -26.82 0.00
N THR A 96 9.55 -25.92 -0.99
CA THR A 96 9.82 -24.49 -0.78
C THR A 96 8.87 -23.88 0.25
N THR A 97 9.35 -22.80 0.91
CA THR A 97 8.65 -22.08 1.96
C THR A 97 8.31 -20.65 1.55
N SER A 98 7.43 -20.00 2.32
CA SER A 98 7.15 -18.58 2.19
C SER A 98 8.39 -17.72 2.40
N THR A 99 9.30 -18.15 3.28
CA THR A 99 10.58 -17.45 3.53
C THR A 99 11.43 -17.37 2.28
N GLU A 100 11.63 -18.49 1.58
CA GLU A 100 12.40 -18.53 0.32
C GLU A 100 11.77 -17.66 -0.78
N PHE A 101 10.44 -17.62 -0.84
CA PHE A 101 9.73 -16.72 -1.74
C PHE A 101 10.03 -15.26 -1.42
N VAL A 102 9.86 -14.86 -0.16
CA VAL A 102 10.12 -13.48 0.30
C VAL A 102 11.59 -13.10 0.12
N ASP A 103 12.52 -14.01 0.40
CA ASP A 103 13.96 -13.77 0.23
C ASP A 103 14.34 -13.54 -1.23
N SER A 104 13.66 -14.18 -2.18
CA SER A 104 13.85 -13.91 -3.60
C SER A 104 13.55 -12.46 -3.96
N PHE A 105 12.50 -11.87 -3.37
CA PHE A 105 12.16 -10.46 -3.55
C PHE A 105 13.08 -9.53 -2.73
N ARG A 106 13.48 -9.94 -1.52
CA ARG A 106 14.41 -9.17 -0.68
C ARG A 106 15.73 -8.88 -1.39
N GLN A 107 16.25 -9.87 -2.14
CA GLN A 107 17.50 -9.75 -2.88
C GLN A 107 17.46 -8.71 -4.00
N VAL A 108 16.31 -8.51 -4.64
CA VAL A 108 16.15 -7.56 -5.74
C VAL A 108 15.57 -6.21 -5.30
N THR A 109 15.17 -6.09 -4.04
CA THR A 109 14.60 -4.87 -3.49
C THR A 109 15.71 -3.87 -3.16
N PRO A 110 15.70 -2.65 -3.74
CA PRO A 110 16.66 -1.59 -3.40
C PRO A 110 16.65 -1.26 -1.90
N ASP A 111 17.79 -0.83 -1.37
CA ASP A 111 17.94 -0.50 0.05
C ASP A 111 16.90 0.53 0.54
N SER A 112 16.59 1.52 -0.29
CA SER A 112 15.58 2.55 0.03
C SER A 112 14.15 2.00 0.15
N LEU A 113 13.90 0.79 -0.36
CA LEU A 113 12.59 0.12 -0.33
C LEU A 113 12.58 -1.15 0.55
N ARG A 114 13.69 -1.50 1.20
CA ARG A 114 13.77 -2.73 2.02
C ARG A 114 12.78 -2.76 3.18
N TYR A 115 12.36 -1.61 3.68
CA TYR A 115 11.33 -1.53 4.71
C TYR A 115 10.02 -2.19 4.27
N LEU A 116 9.70 -2.19 2.96
CA LEU A 116 8.51 -2.80 2.41
C LEU A 116 8.45 -4.31 2.68
N ILE A 117 9.57 -5.01 2.57
CA ILE A 117 9.62 -6.46 2.84
C ILE A 117 9.21 -6.73 4.27
N LYS A 118 9.75 -5.97 5.23
CA LYS A 118 9.39 -6.11 6.63
C LYS A 118 7.93 -5.75 6.89
N ASP A 119 7.48 -4.60 6.38
CA ASP A 119 6.14 -4.10 6.63
C ASP A 119 5.05 -4.95 5.95
N MET A 120 5.32 -5.48 4.76
CA MET A 120 4.35 -6.24 3.98
C MET A 120 4.26 -7.72 4.36
N PHE A 121 5.39 -8.35 4.70
CA PHE A 121 5.46 -9.81 4.88
C PHE A 121 5.72 -10.25 6.31
N GLU A 122 6.60 -9.54 7.05
CA GLU A 122 7.12 -10.03 8.33
C GLU A 122 6.37 -9.47 9.54
N THR A 123 5.59 -8.41 9.34
CA THR A 123 4.86 -7.72 10.41
C THR A 123 3.41 -7.46 10.01
N ILE A 124 2.58 -7.15 11.01
CA ILE A 124 1.22 -6.65 10.76
C ILE A 124 1.32 -5.12 10.80
N THR A 125 1.62 -4.53 9.65
CA THR A 125 1.77 -3.09 9.48
C THR A 125 0.51 -2.51 8.83
N LEU A 126 -0.01 -1.45 9.43
CA LEU A 126 -1.22 -0.76 9.01
C LEU A 126 -0.92 0.73 8.83
N TYR A 127 -1.67 1.35 7.94
CA TYR A 127 -1.65 2.79 7.70
C TYR A 127 -2.98 3.41 8.14
N ASN A 128 -2.92 4.70 8.39
CA ASN A 128 -4.07 5.58 8.51
C ASN A 128 -3.66 6.90 7.88
N ASN A 129 -3.92 7.03 6.61
CA ASN A 129 -3.62 8.21 5.82
C ASN A 129 -4.90 9.04 5.70
N LYS A 130 -4.75 10.34 5.47
CA LYS A 130 -5.89 11.23 5.35
C LYS A 130 -5.54 12.49 4.58
N VAL A 131 -6.41 12.92 3.68
CA VAL A 131 -6.33 14.26 3.06
C VAL A 131 -7.15 15.25 3.89
N ASP A 132 -6.46 16.19 4.56
CA ASP A 132 -7.12 17.16 5.44
C ASP A 132 -7.69 18.34 4.70
N LYS A 133 -6.87 19.02 3.89
CA LYS A 133 -7.27 20.22 3.15
C LYS A 133 -6.68 20.21 1.75
N VAL A 134 -7.48 20.67 0.81
CA VAL A 134 -7.05 20.88 -0.57
C VAL A 134 -7.57 22.23 -1.07
N SER A 135 -6.77 22.90 -1.90
CA SER A 135 -7.20 24.08 -2.63
C SER A 135 -6.54 24.12 -3.99
N ALA A 136 -7.18 24.75 -4.95
CA ALA A 136 -6.64 24.95 -6.28
C ALA A 136 -6.81 26.41 -6.74
N LYS A 137 -5.75 26.94 -7.34
CA LYS A 137 -5.71 28.30 -7.87
C LYS A 137 -5.25 28.27 -9.34
N LYS A 138 -6.04 28.89 -10.24
CA LYS A 138 -5.64 29.07 -11.63
C LYS A 138 -4.51 30.11 -11.70
N LEU A 139 -3.43 29.77 -12.36
CA LEU A 139 -2.27 30.62 -12.60
C LEU A 139 -2.43 31.44 -13.89
N LYS A 140 -1.65 32.50 -14.04
CA LYS A 140 -1.68 33.39 -15.23
C LYS A 140 -1.34 32.64 -16.52
N ASN A 141 -0.55 31.56 -16.46
CA ASN A 141 -0.20 30.73 -17.61
C ASN A 141 -1.23 29.64 -17.96
N GLY A 142 -2.42 29.69 -17.32
CA GLY A 142 -3.53 28.76 -17.56
C GLY A 142 -3.45 27.44 -16.78
N LYS A 143 -2.33 27.11 -16.14
CA LYS A 143 -2.16 25.95 -15.27
C LYS A 143 -2.83 26.15 -13.91
N TYR A 144 -2.86 25.12 -13.09
CA TYR A 144 -3.44 25.15 -11.75
C TYR A 144 -2.39 24.76 -10.71
N GLN A 145 -2.20 25.63 -9.72
CA GLN A 145 -1.50 25.28 -8.49
C GLN A 145 -2.47 24.58 -7.56
N VAL A 146 -2.04 23.46 -7.00
CA VAL A 146 -2.81 22.65 -6.04
C VAL A 146 -2.02 22.56 -4.75
N ASP A 147 -2.60 23.06 -3.66
CA ASP A 147 -2.04 22.95 -2.32
C ASP A 147 -2.78 21.86 -1.55
N ILE A 148 -2.02 20.92 -0.99
CA ILE A 148 -2.51 19.69 -0.36
C ILE A 148 -1.95 19.63 1.04
N GLN A 149 -2.81 19.52 2.05
CA GLN A 149 -2.44 19.15 3.42
C GLN A 149 -2.97 17.76 3.72
N PHE A 150 -2.11 16.89 4.22
CA PHE A 150 -2.46 15.50 4.50
C PHE A 150 -1.67 14.94 5.68
N GLU A 151 -2.26 13.96 6.35
CA GLU A 151 -1.61 13.18 7.40
C GLU A 151 -1.26 11.79 6.87
N VAL A 152 -0.13 11.26 7.34
CA VAL A 152 0.28 9.87 7.13
C VAL A 152 0.68 9.30 8.47
N SER A 153 0.06 8.21 8.88
CA SER A 153 0.50 7.47 10.05
C SER A 153 0.64 5.98 9.73
N LYS A 154 1.71 5.39 10.25
CA LYS A 154 2.02 3.97 10.11
C LYS A 154 2.22 3.37 11.50
N TYR A 155 1.66 2.20 11.75
CA TYR A 155 1.84 1.51 13.01
C TYR A 155 1.84 0.00 12.81
N ARG A 156 2.47 -0.70 13.74
CA ARG A 156 2.41 -2.15 13.83
C ARG A 156 1.46 -2.56 14.93
N VAL A 157 0.85 -3.71 14.73
CA VAL A 157 0.02 -4.35 15.74
C VAL A 157 0.49 -5.78 15.98
N ASP A 158 0.20 -6.29 17.18
CA ASP A 158 0.30 -7.72 17.44
C ASP A 158 -0.91 -8.48 16.85
N GLY A 159 -0.90 -9.79 16.98
CA GLY A 159 -1.99 -10.63 16.47
C GLY A 159 -3.38 -10.31 17.02
N ASN A 160 -3.46 -9.66 18.18
CA ASN A 160 -4.71 -9.23 18.82
C ASN A 160 -5.11 -7.79 18.50
N GLY A 161 -4.39 -7.16 17.57
CA GLY A 161 -4.65 -5.79 17.15
C GLY A 161 -4.10 -4.71 18.09
N LYS A 162 -3.34 -5.08 19.12
CA LYS A 162 -2.74 -4.10 20.04
C LYS A 162 -1.55 -3.43 19.33
N LYS A 163 -1.52 -2.11 19.31
CA LYS A 163 -0.43 -1.35 18.71
C LYS A 163 0.92 -1.72 19.33
N SER A 164 1.85 -2.09 18.47
CA SER A 164 3.23 -2.39 18.82
C SER A 164 4.12 -1.21 18.46
N TYR A 165 4.88 -0.73 19.42
CA TYR A 165 5.83 0.35 19.24
C TYR A 165 7.23 -0.25 18.97
N ILE A 166 7.36 -0.95 17.86
CA ILE A 166 8.63 -1.51 17.39
C ILE A 166 9.10 -0.65 16.22
N ASP A 167 10.36 -0.22 16.24
CA ASP A 167 10.95 0.57 15.16
C ASP A 167 11.10 -0.23 13.86
N ALA A 168 11.58 0.42 12.81
CA ALA A 168 11.83 -0.22 11.53
C ALA A 168 12.91 -1.32 11.61
N GLY A 169 13.79 -1.25 12.61
CA GLY A 169 14.82 -2.27 12.91
C GLY A 169 14.30 -3.48 13.69
N GLY A 170 13.05 -3.42 14.18
CA GLY A 170 12.46 -4.48 14.99
C GLY A 170 12.78 -4.37 16.48
N GLN A 171 13.41 -3.28 16.93
CA GLN A 171 13.65 -3.00 18.33
C GLN A 171 12.44 -2.34 18.99
N ALA A 172 12.12 -2.74 20.21
CA ALA A 172 11.08 -2.09 20.98
C ALA A 172 11.47 -0.63 21.24
N LEU A 173 10.59 0.30 20.84
CA LEU A 173 10.77 1.71 21.16
C LEU A 173 10.53 1.89 22.66
N SER A 174 11.52 2.40 23.35
CA SER A 174 11.42 2.73 24.77
C SER A 174 10.72 4.06 24.96
N PHE A 175 9.46 4.03 25.38
CA PHE A 175 8.66 5.22 25.69
C PHE A 175 8.20 5.18 27.15
N LYS A 176 8.12 6.36 27.75
CA LYS A 176 7.35 6.50 28.98
C LYS A 176 5.89 6.19 28.70
N LYS A 177 5.14 5.72 29.71
CA LYS A 177 3.72 5.38 29.55
C LYS A 177 2.89 6.55 28.99
N SER A 178 3.23 7.80 29.36
CA SER A 178 2.65 9.04 28.83
C SER A 178 2.91 9.23 27.33
N ASP A 179 4.11 8.89 26.84
CA ASP A 179 4.50 9.13 25.46
C ASP A 179 3.78 8.19 24.49
N ARG A 180 3.50 6.95 24.91
CA ARG A 180 2.74 5.97 24.11
C ARG A 180 1.31 6.44 23.76
N LEU A 181 0.72 7.27 24.57
CA LEU A 181 -0.61 7.84 24.33
C LEU A 181 -0.58 8.96 23.28
N THR A 182 0.57 9.60 23.10
CA THR A 182 0.76 10.72 22.15
C THR A 182 1.35 10.28 20.82
N ILE A 183 2.00 9.11 20.75
CA ILE A 183 2.61 8.63 19.51
C ILE A 183 1.53 8.08 18.59
N LYS A 184 1.32 8.78 17.48
CA LYS A 184 0.34 8.42 16.45
C LYS A 184 0.89 7.47 15.39
N SER A 185 2.21 7.43 15.20
CA SER A 185 2.87 6.70 14.09
C SER A 185 4.25 6.17 14.49
N LEU A 186 4.69 5.13 13.79
CA LEU A 186 6.10 4.74 13.73
C LEU A 186 6.90 5.82 12.98
N PRO A 187 8.24 5.87 13.15
CA PRO A 187 9.09 6.67 12.28
C PRO A 187 8.82 6.34 10.81
N LEU A 188 8.62 7.40 10.01
CA LEU A 188 8.30 7.30 8.60
C LEU A 188 9.54 7.58 7.75
N ALA A 189 9.72 6.78 6.70
CA ALA A 189 10.64 7.06 5.60
C ALA A 189 10.08 6.39 4.32
N ASP A 190 8.78 6.48 4.16
CA ASP A 190 7.99 5.70 3.22
C ASP A 190 7.75 6.47 1.92
N TYR A 191 7.77 5.76 0.81
CA TYR A 191 7.34 6.32 -0.48
C TYR A 191 5.85 6.05 -0.66
N ILE A 192 5.03 7.11 -0.64
CA ILE A 192 3.57 7.02 -0.74
C ILE A 192 3.08 7.82 -1.94
N GLU A 193 2.15 7.26 -2.68
CA GLU A 193 1.62 7.85 -3.90
C GLU A 193 0.68 9.02 -3.58
N VAL A 194 0.90 10.15 -4.26
CA VAL A 194 0.00 11.31 -4.25
C VAL A 194 -0.57 11.49 -5.64
N GLY A 195 -1.89 11.61 -5.74
CA GLY A 195 -2.62 11.74 -6.99
C GLY A 195 -3.44 13.02 -7.07
N ILE A 196 -3.52 13.60 -8.28
CA ILE A 196 -4.43 14.70 -8.62
C ILE A 196 -5.22 14.28 -9.85
N PHE A 197 -6.53 14.45 -9.80
CA PHE A 197 -7.45 13.96 -10.82
C PHE A 197 -8.36 15.09 -11.33
N SER A 198 -8.72 15.03 -12.62
CA SER A 198 -9.67 15.96 -13.25
C SER A 198 -11.09 15.40 -13.23
N SER A 199 -12.08 16.26 -13.58
CA SER A 199 -13.47 15.86 -13.83
C SER A 199 -13.66 15.02 -15.09
N LYS A 200 -12.74 15.14 -16.05
CA LYS A 200 -12.86 14.39 -17.30
C LYS A 200 -12.74 12.91 -17.04
N LYS A 201 -13.71 12.15 -17.54
CA LYS A 201 -13.66 10.70 -17.51
C LYS A 201 -12.45 10.23 -18.34
N GLY A 202 -11.58 9.44 -17.74
CA GLY A 202 -10.47 8.79 -18.44
C GLY A 202 -10.97 7.75 -19.46
N LYS A 203 -10.07 7.26 -20.30
CA LYS A 203 -10.36 6.12 -21.19
C LYS A 203 -10.84 4.93 -20.34
N GLY A 204 -12.07 4.45 -20.56
CA GLY A 204 -12.66 3.35 -19.79
C GLY A 204 -13.87 3.70 -18.92
N GLY A 205 -14.44 4.90 -19.05
CA GLY A 205 -15.81 5.22 -18.60
C GLY A 205 -15.93 5.99 -17.29
N ASN A 206 -15.79 5.40 -16.13
CA ASN A 206 -16.16 6.05 -14.85
C ASN A 206 -14.98 6.62 -14.04
N ASN A 207 -13.75 6.55 -14.55
CA ASN A 207 -12.60 7.08 -13.84
C ASN A 207 -12.26 8.50 -14.25
N ARG A 208 -11.85 9.28 -13.26
CA ARG A 208 -11.26 10.59 -13.48
C ARG A 208 -9.90 10.43 -14.18
N GLN A 209 -9.56 11.40 -15.03
CA GLN A 209 -8.24 11.44 -15.66
C GLN A 209 -7.19 11.80 -14.62
N GLU A 210 -6.10 11.05 -14.57
CA GLU A 210 -4.91 11.40 -13.79
C GLU A 210 -4.23 12.62 -14.38
N LEU A 211 -4.08 13.67 -13.59
CA LEU A 211 -3.27 14.85 -13.91
C LEU A 211 -1.90 14.76 -13.30
N TYR A 212 -1.80 14.05 -12.20
CA TYR A 212 -0.57 13.79 -11.47
C TYR A 212 -0.71 12.49 -10.68
N LEU A 213 0.33 11.64 -10.70
CA LEU A 213 0.41 10.45 -9.87
C LEU A 213 1.89 10.10 -9.67
N LYS A 214 2.42 10.35 -8.47
CA LYS A 214 3.82 10.05 -8.13
C LYS A 214 3.97 9.66 -6.67
N LYS A 215 4.95 8.81 -6.39
CA LYS A 215 5.37 8.47 -5.03
C LYS A 215 6.26 9.58 -4.47
N HIS A 216 5.92 10.07 -3.29
CA HIS A 216 6.70 11.03 -2.51
C HIS A 216 7.29 10.35 -1.29
N ARG A 217 8.52 10.69 -0.93
CA ARG A 217 9.10 10.25 0.33
C ARG A 217 8.46 11.04 1.47
N ILE A 218 7.77 10.33 2.34
CA ILE A 218 7.08 10.88 3.50
C ILE A 218 7.90 10.52 4.75
N ASP A 219 8.32 11.53 5.51
CA ASP A 219 9.16 11.38 6.71
C ASP A 219 8.53 11.99 7.98
N ARG A 220 7.29 12.46 7.88
CA ARG A 220 6.55 13.06 9.00
C ARG A 220 5.05 12.79 8.89
N ILE A 221 4.35 12.95 10.00
CA ILE A 221 2.88 12.73 10.06
C ILE A 221 2.16 13.80 9.25
N ASN A 222 2.39 15.08 9.56
CA ASN A 222 1.70 16.19 8.89
C ASN A 222 2.54 16.67 7.70
N ASN A 223 1.94 16.72 6.54
CA ASN A 223 2.59 17.04 5.29
C ASN A 223 1.84 18.15 4.54
N THR A 224 2.60 18.93 3.79
CA THR A 224 2.06 19.89 2.83
C THR A 224 2.83 19.77 1.52
N LEU A 225 2.09 19.67 0.41
CA LEU A 225 2.64 19.67 -0.94
C LEU A 225 1.97 20.74 -1.77
N THR A 226 2.77 21.43 -2.57
CA THR A 226 2.29 22.34 -3.62
C THR A 226 2.70 21.79 -4.97
N LEU A 227 1.73 21.48 -5.82
CA LEU A 227 1.94 20.88 -7.14
C LEU A 227 1.28 21.74 -8.21
N VAL A 228 1.77 21.63 -9.45
CA VAL A 228 1.18 22.35 -10.59
C VAL A 228 0.76 21.33 -11.63
N VAL A 229 -0.49 21.47 -12.09
CA VAL A 229 -1.09 20.60 -13.13
C VAL A 229 -1.63 21.44 -14.29
N ASP A 230 -1.71 20.85 -15.48
CA ASP A 230 -2.08 21.55 -16.72
C ASP A 230 -3.59 21.75 -16.89
N GLN A 231 -4.41 20.99 -16.18
CA GLN A 231 -5.87 21.04 -16.29
C GLN A 231 -6.50 21.29 -14.93
N LYS A 232 -7.77 21.72 -14.93
CA LYS A 232 -8.54 21.95 -13.71
C LYS A 232 -8.63 20.66 -12.90
N PRO A 233 -8.09 20.64 -11.67
CA PRO A 233 -8.22 19.51 -10.75
C PRO A 233 -9.60 19.51 -10.10
N GLU A 234 -10.06 18.33 -9.69
CA GLU A 234 -11.33 18.19 -8.94
C GLU A 234 -11.19 17.26 -7.74
N GLN A 235 -10.16 16.39 -7.72
CA GLN A 235 -9.93 15.50 -6.60
C GLN A 235 -8.44 15.32 -6.38
N VAL A 236 -8.07 15.20 -5.12
CA VAL A 236 -6.70 14.85 -4.67
C VAL A 236 -6.76 13.59 -3.83
N GLY A 237 -5.69 12.80 -3.81
CA GLY A 237 -5.59 11.61 -2.96
C GLY A 237 -4.18 11.29 -2.51
N ILE A 238 -4.08 10.71 -1.32
CA ILE A 238 -2.91 10.01 -0.78
C ILE A 238 -3.20 8.51 -0.84
N ASP A 239 -2.26 7.71 -1.35
CA ASP A 239 -2.50 6.31 -1.72
C ASP A 239 -3.85 6.13 -2.46
N PRO A 240 -4.09 6.88 -3.54
CA PRO A 240 -5.42 7.03 -4.12
C PRO A 240 -5.99 5.74 -4.73
N TYR A 241 -5.16 4.72 -4.90
CA TYR A 241 -5.55 3.42 -5.43
C TYR A 241 -5.68 2.32 -4.37
N ASN A 242 -5.52 2.63 -3.06
CA ASN A 242 -5.60 1.69 -1.95
C ASN A 242 -4.58 0.54 -2.08
N LYS A 243 -3.34 0.87 -2.37
CA LYS A 243 -2.23 -0.10 -2.45
C LYS A 243 -1.64 -0.42 -1.08
N LEU A 244 -1.83 0.47 -0.09
CA LEU A 244 -1.42 0.26 1.29
C LEU A 244 -2.58 -0.33 2.11
N ILE A 245 -2.23 -0.98 3.22
CA ILE A 245 -3.23 -1.50 4.15
C ILE A 245 -3.68 -0.37 5.07
N ASP A 246 -4.58 0.45 4.55
CA ASP A 246 -5.15 1.59 5.27
C ASP A 246 -6.46 1.21 5.95
N ILE A 247 -6.59 1.54 7.24
CA ILE A 247 -7.76 1.18 8.04
C ILE A 247 -8.99 2.04 7.75
N GLU A 248 -8.81 3.20 7.11
CA GLU A 248 -9.87 4.14 6.78
C GLU A 248 -9.61 4.79 5.41
N SER A 249 -9.51 3.97 4.38
CA SER A 249 -9.11 4.43 3.04
C SER A 249 -10.11 5.36 2.33
N ASP A 250 -11.28 5.60 2.91
CA ASP A 250 -12.29 6.49 2.30
C ASP A 250 -11.96 7.97 2.46
N ASP A 251 -11.18 8.35 3.47
CA ASP A 251 -10.69 9.73 3.68
C ASP A 251 -9.33 10.01 3.01
N ASN A 252 -8.77 9.02 2.32
CA ASN A 252 -7.58 9.15 1.49
C ASN A 252 -7.77 10.05 0.25
N ARG A 253 -8.99 10.44 -0.06
CA ARG A 253 -9.33 11.32 -1.18
C ARG A 253 -10.23 12.46 -0.74
N LYS A 254 -10.02 13.63 -1.36
CA LYS A 254 -10.83 14.82 -1.13
C LYS A 254 -11.14 15.56 -2.42
N GLU A 255 -12.37 16.03 -2.54
CA GLU A 255 -12.82 16.91 -3.62
C GLU A 255 -12.32 18.34 -3.40
N LEU A 256 -12.09 19.09 -4.51
CA LEU A 256 -11.67 20.48 -4.54
C LEU A 256 -12.86 21.42 -4.69
#